data_2bdc0970bebfd362ab0b013d7b03a9d3
#
_entry.id   2bdc0970bebfd362ab0b013d7b03a9d3
#
_cell.length_a   1.000
_cell.length_b   1.000
_cell.length_c   1.000
_cell.angle_alpha   90.00
_cell.angle_beta   90.00
_cell.angle_gamma   90.00
#
_symmetry.space_group_name_H-M   'P 1'
#
loop_
_entity.id
_entity.type
_entity.pdbx_description
1 polymer ?
#
loop_
_entity_poly.entity_id
_entity_poly.type
_entity_poly.pdbx_seq_one_letter_code
_entity_poly.pdbx_strand_id
1 'polypeptide(L)'
;MNYRSKLTTTLALLTITFTLTSCAYSFPESAEPVLLNNADGQNNHLNGIGQIIKGDRRYCTAFLIDTRDSDNNSNGPAYILTNGHCASIWIGTAADMAYQGQMQFNYFQDTLLDARLYDIQQVNWASLAGTDVAVMELNTSLQAVIDDGINPLKLGRNAPEKPGPVNVIGAPLSAPGLRLSSCTQEPANTTLIKYLTVHTDYQKQDCKGIEPGSSGSPVMDIATREVTGVMSGTTYGITADDLCFWHGLCANPPRQSILPDQASQSFPIDYLMSCFSAGRFNRDATACTLKPDFNFRARNNADVTLYKTPDKGHENGPTWDVRFSMSTDFFRFKNVRDAHACYLPEHYSDPINISAGLINKTIGSEAGLYYLCLMGVDSVDQEIIEGKLRNAQILPARLVNPGGIRLPEPTPHIKPGTEDLLIEYRGTTDRNIWTQIYVGAVNSTDCAAIDSRSYSKIDDSFLVPNDALPLTLCSYTMDRDFNTSTVRTDTLQKP
;
A
#
# COMPACT_ATOMS: atom_id res chain seq x y z
N MET A 1 94.01 13.62 27.47
CA MET A 1 92.89 14.42 27.96
C MET A 1 91.82 14.36 26.89
N ASN A 2 90.84 13.48 27.08
CA ASN A 2 89.77 13.24 26.09
C ASN A 2 88.48 13.99 26.49
N TYR A 3 88.04 14.91 25.66
CA TYR A 3 86.76 15.55 25.78
C TYR A 3 85.71 14.82 24.80
N ARG A 4 84.76 14.13 25.33
CA ARG A 4 83.61 13.58 24.57
C ARG A 4 82.44 14.58 24.65
N SER A 5 82.11 15.16 23.50
CA SER A 5 80.91 15.94 23.28
C SER A 5 79.71 15.00 23.12
N LYS A 6 78.67 15.15 23.93
CA LYS A 6 77.41 14.50 23.77
C LYS A 6 76.48 15.41 22.96
N LEU A 7 76.08 14.95 21.74
CA LEU A 7 75.07 15.59 20.95
C LEU A 7 73.73 14.98 21.40
N THR A 8 72.83 15.78 21.94
CA THR A 8 71.45 15.42 22.24
C THR A 8 70.57 15.83 21.06
N THR A 9 70.06 14.85 20.33
CA THR A 9 69.14 15.08 19.22
C THR A 9 67.69 15.08 19.80
N THR A 10 67.02 16.21 19.76
CA THR A 10 65.60 16.36 20.15
C THR A 10 64.78 16.11 18.93
N LEU A 11 63.99 14.99 18.97
CA LEU A 11 63.05 14.62 17.94
C LEU A 11 61.69 15.32 18.24
N ALA A 12 61.34 16.32 17.44
CA ALA A 12 60.03 16.96 17.53
C ALA A 12 58.99 16.12 16.73
N LEU A 13 58.06 15.49 17.43
CA LEU A 13 56.90 14.82 16.82
C LEU A 13 55.88 15.90 16.42
N LEU A 14 55.74 16.12 15.13
CA LEU A 14 54.66 16.94 14.56
C LEU A 14 53.39 16.06 14.45
N THR A 15 52.43 16.19 15.36
CA THR A 15 51.10 15.55 15.27
C THR A 15 50.21 16.40 14.35
N ILE A 16 50.01 15.92 13.12
CA ILE A 16 49.05 16.49 12.19
C ILE A 16 47.68 15.89 12.56
N THR A 17 46.83 16.68 13.22
CA THR A 17 45.43 16.38 13.45
C THR A 17 44.66 16.66 12.15
N PHE A 18 44.26 15.59 11.43
CA PHE A 18 43.29 15.68 10.37
C PHE A 18 41.88 15.83 11.01
N THR A 19 41.37 17.05 10.99
CA THR A 19 39.92 17.28 11.24
C THR A 19 39.18 16.84 10.00
N LEU A 20 38.56 15.66 10.06
CA LEU A 20 37.52 15.23 9.11
C LEU A 20 36.30 16.14 9.34
N THR A 21 36.20 17.21 8.59
CA THR A 21 34.92 17.92 8.42
C THR A 21 33.99 17.03 7.62
N SER A 22 33.10 16.32 8.31
CA SER A 22 31.95 15.70 7.67
C SER A 22 31.06 16.83 7.12
N CYS A 23 31.11 17.07 5.82
CA CYS A 23 30.05 17.81 5.14
C CYS A 23 28.75 17.03 5.33
N ALA A 24 27.95 17.38 6.32
CA ALA A 24 26.57 16.98 6.38
C ALA A 24 25.88 17.65 5.17
N TYR A 25 25.54 16.88 4.16
CA TYR A 25 24.63 17.34 3.10
C TYR A 25 23.29 17.58 3.77
N SER A 26 22.95 18.84 4.03
CA SER A 26 21.57 19.22 4.34
C SER A 26 20.84 19.35 3.00
N PHE A 27 19.90 18.46 2.74
CA PHE A 27 18.97 18.64 1.62
C PHE A 27 18.11 19.88 1.89
N PRO A 28 17.72 20.65 0.86
CA PRO A 28 16.85 21.79 1.05
C PRO A 28 15.50 21.31 1.62
N GLU A 29 14.92 22.12 2.50
CA GLU A 29 13.55 21.89 3.00
C GLU A 29 12.59 21.76 1.81
N SER A 30 11.61 20.83 1.90
CA SER A 30 10.65 20.60 0.82
C SER A 30 9.86 21.87 0.50
N ALA A 31 9.82 22.19 -0.80
CA ALA A 31 9.16 23.39 -1.30
C ALA A 31 7.64 23.22 -1.37
N GLU A 32 6.90 24.34 -1.30
CA GLU A 32 5.47 24.33 -1.57
C GLU A 32 5.19 23.88 -3.02
N PRO A 33 4.10 23.14 -3.27
CA PRO A 33 3.78 22.63 -4.58
C PRO A 33 3.50 23.77 -5.58
N VAL A 34 4.06 23.64 -6.78
CA VAL A 34 3.91 24.62 -7.86
C VAL A 34 2.90 24.12 -8.88
N LEU A 35 1.90 24.94 -9.18
CA LEU A 35 0.95 24.68 -10.25
C LEU A 35 1.65 24.87 -11.61
N LEU A 36 1.55 23.88 -12.49
CA LEU A 36 2.23 23.88 -13.78
C LEU A 36 1.34 24.43 -14.88
N ASN A 37 1.93 25.28 -15.75
CA ASN A 37 1.38 25.82 -16.97
C ASN A 37 2.16 25.32 -18.17
N ASN A 38 1.55 25.23 -19.36
CA ASN A 38 2.21 24.74 -20.58
C ASN A 38 1.71 25.38 -21.88
N ALA A 39 0.96 26.47 -21.83
CA ALA A 39 0.48 27.13 -23.05
C ALA A 39 1.61 27.63 -23.97
N ASP A 40 2.80 27.93 -23.40
CA ASP A 40 4.00 28.32 -24.14
C ASP A 40 4.91 27.11 -24.47
N GLY A 41 4.55 25.88 -24.09
CA GLY A 41 5.31 24.65 -24.35
C GLY A 41 6.50 24.39 -23.43
N GLN A 42 6.73 25.23 -22.40
CA GLN A 42 7.91 25.10 -21.50
C GLN A 42 7.92 23.77 -20.74
N ASN A 43 6.75 23.18 -20.48
CA ASN A 43 6.57 21.92 -19.78
C ASN A 43 6.14 20.75 -20.69
N ASN A 44 6.37 20.85 -22.00
CA ASN A 44 6.03 19.76 -22.94
C ASN A 44 6.63 18.41 -22.55
N HIS A 45 7.80 18.40 -21.93
CA HIS A 45 8.44 17.17 -21.45
C HIS A 45 7.68 16.46 -20.31
N LEU A 46 6.67 17.11 -19.72
CA LEU A 46 5.80 16.58 -18.66
C LEU A 46 4.36 16.33 -19.16
N ASN A 47 4.06 16.61 -20.43
CA ASN A 47 2.68 16.51 -20.93
C ASN A 47 2.15 15.07 -21.05
N GLY A 48 3.04 14.07 -20.94
CA GLY A 48 2.70 12.65 -20.78
C GLY A 48 2.27 12.26 -19.37
N ILE A 49 2.18 13.24 -18.44
CA ILE A 49 1.60 13.04 -17.12
C ILE A 49 0.17 13.59 -17.13
N GLY A 50 -0.74 12.92 -16.44
CA GLY A 50 -2.11 13.37 -16.38
C GLY A 50 -2.94 12.57 -15.38
N GLN A 51 -4.21 12.42 -15.64
CA GLN A 51 -5.13 11.78 -14.72
C GLN A 51 -5.93 10.66 -15.38
N ILE A 52 -6.29 9.66 -14.59
CA ILE A 52 -7.27 8.65 -14.96
C ILE A 52 -8.67 9.20 -14.64
N ILE A 53 -9.57 9.07 -15.61
CA ILE A 53 -10.99 9.38 -15.50
C ILE A 53 -11.76 8.06 -15.50
N LYS A 54 -12.61 7.86 -14.49
CA LYS A 54 -13.48 6.69 -14.36
C LYS A 54 -14.94 7.14 -14.26
N GLY A 55 -15.70 6.89 -15.32
CA GLY A 55 -16.98 7.58 -15.52
C GLY A 55 -16.75 9.08 -15.62
N ASP A 56 -17.49 9.89 -14.88
CA ASP A 56 -17.34 11.35 -14.86
C ASP A 56 -16.42 11.86 -13.74
N ARG A 57 -15.63 10.97 -13.11
CA ARG A 57 -14.82 11.32 -11.94
C ARG A 57 -13.34 11.20 -12.23
N ARG A 58 -12.60 12.24 -11.84
CA ARG A 58 -11.15 12.19 -11.70
C ARG A 58 -10.81 11.18 -10.61
N TYR A 59 -9.76 10.37 -10.81
CA TYR A 59 -9.50 9.27 -9.92
C TYR A 59 -8.06 9.25 -9.40
N CYS A 60 -7.09 9.01 -10.27
CA CYS A 60 -5.68 8.90 -9.94
C CYS A 60 -4.83 9.64 -10.98
N THR A 61 -3.62 9.96 -10.62
CA THR A 61 -2.57 10.35 -11.57
C THR A 61 -2.03 9.11 -12.29
N ALA A 62 -1.64 9.26 -13.54
CA ALA A 62 -0.88 8.27 -14.29
C ALA A 62 0.06 8.98 -15.28
N PHE A 63 0.98 8.24 -15.86
CA PHE A 63 1.91 8.79 -16.85
C PHE A 63 2.26 7.78 -17.94
N LEU A 64 2.44 8.31 -19.17
CA LEU A 64 2.86 7.56 -20.35
C LEU A 64 4.33 7.17 -20.21
N ILE A 65 4.66 5.92 -20.50
CA ILE A 65 6.05 5.42 -20.42
C ILE A 65 6.67 5.23 -21.79
N ASP A 66 7.96 5.48 -21.89
CA ASP A 66 8.76 5.23 -23.07
C ASP A 66 9.17 3.76 -23.14
N THR A 67 8.47 2.98 -23.95
CA THR A 67 8.72 1.56 -24.16
C THR A 67 9.51 1.26 -25.42
N ARG A 68 10.02 2.30 -26.11
CA ARG A 68 10.82 2.11 -27.34
C ARG A 68 12.08 1.32 -27.06
N ASP A 69 12.41 0.43 -27.97
CA ASP A 69 13.64 -0.36 -27.95
C ASP A 69 14.85 0.42 -28.50
N SER A 70 15.99 -0.26 -28.67
CA SER A 70 17.21 0.31 -29.25
C SER A 70 17.02 0.84 -30.68
N ASP A 71 16.06 0.30 -31.41
CA ASP A 71 15.73 0.70 -32.80
C ASP A 71 14.72 1.85 -32.83
N ASN A 72 14.37 2.42 -31.69
CA ASN A 72 13.41 3.50 -31.50
C ASN A 72 12.00 3.17 -32.03
N ASN A 73 11.62 1.88 -31.98
CA ASN A 73 10.35 1.39 -32.46
C ASN A 73 9.20 1.75 -31.48
N SER A 74 8.24 2.51 -31.95
CA SER A 74 7.06 3.00 -31.22
C SER A 74 5.73 2.40 -31.69
N ASN A 75 5.76 1.37 -32.56
CA ASN A 75 4.57 0.73 -33.10
C ASN A 75 3.83 -0.19 -32.10
N GLY A 76 4.40 -0.43 -30.94
CA GLY A 76 3.74 -1.15 -29.84
C GLY A 76 2.60 -0.35 -29.22
N PRO A 77 1.77 -0.98 -28.37
CA PRO A 77 0.76 -0.28 -27.59
C PRO A 77 1.36 0.84 -26.73
N ALA A 78 0.57 1.87 -26.46
CA ALA A 78 0.92 2.86 -25.46
C ALA A 78 0.60 2.31 -24.05
N TYR A 79 1.55 2.46 -23.13
CA TYR A 79 1.38 2.01 -21.74
C TYR A 79 1.49 3.18 -20.79
N ILE A 80 0.67 3.13 -19.73
CA ILE A 80 0.75 4.05 -18.60
C ILE A 80 1.09 3.29 -17.33
N LEU A 81 1.78 3.97 -16.41
CA LEU A 81 1.96 3.53 -15.04
C LEU A 81 1.09 4.33 -14.09
N THR A 82 0.59 3.63 -13.07
CA THR A 82 -0.16 4.18 -11.94
C THR A 82 -0.04 3.23 -10.74
N ASN A 83 -0.84 3.41 -9.71
CA ASN A 83 -0.88 2.48 -8.57
C ASN A 83 -1.78 1.26 -8.82
N GLY A 84 -1.49 0.17 -8.12
CA GLY A 84 -2.33 -1.02 -8.10
C GLY A 84 -3.73 -0.74 -7.59
N HIS A 85 -3.89 0.07 -6.52
CA HIS A 85 -5.21 0.44 -6.03
C HIS A 85 -6.02 1.29 -7.03
N CYS A 86 -5.35 2.01 -7.94
CA CYS A 86 -5.99 2.74 -9.04
C CYS A 86 -6.53 1.81 -10.13
N ALA A 87 -5.98 0.62 -10.27
CA ALA A 87 -6.42 -0.42 -11.19
C ALA A 87 -7.64 -1.22 -10.68
N SER A 88 -8.27 -0.78 -9.59
CA SER A 88 -9.45 -1.43 -8.98
C SER A 88 -9.19 -2.82 -8.41
N ILE A 89 -7.96 -3.11 -7.99
CA ILE A 89 -7.64 -4.27 -7.17
C ILE A 89 -7.65 -3.89 -5.68
N TRP A 90 -7.98 -4.84 -4.82
CA TRP A 90 -8.08 -4.62 -3.38
C TRP A 90 -6.98 -5.32 -2.58
N ILE A 91 -6.46 -6.42 -3.12
CA ILE A 91 -5.42 -7.24 -2.47
C ILE A 91 -4.74 -8.12 -3.53
N GLY A 92 -3.48 -8.48 -3.28
CA GLY A 92 -2.73 -9.41 -4.13
C GLY A 92 -2.30 -8.79 -5.45
N THR A 93 -2.23 -9.63 -6.46
CA THR A 93 -1.88 -9.29 -7.84
C THR A 93 -3.05 -9.60 -8.78
N ALA A 94 -3.11 -8.87 -9.87
CA ALA A 94 -4.05 -9.14 -10.93
C ALA A 94 -3.41 -8.83 -12.28
N ALA A 95 -3.85 -9.52 -13.33
CA ALA A 95 -3.33 -9.35 -14.68
C ALA A 95 -4.43 -9.54 -15.73
N ASP A 96 -4.21 -8.96 -16.90
CA ASP A 96 -5.04 -9.11 -18.09
C ASP A 96 -6.54 -8.82 -17.79
N MET A 97 -6.80 -7.76 -17.01
CA MET A 97 -8.16 -7.37 -16.63
C MET A 97 -8.66 -6.24 -17.52
N ALA A 98 -9.89 -6.36 -18.03
CA ALA A 98 -10.56 -5.25 -18.68
C ALA A 98 -10.69 -4.06 -17.71
N TYR A 99 -10.51 -2.84 -18.21
CA TYR A 99 -10.65 -1.62 -17.45
C TYR A 99 -11.54 -0.62 -18.18
N GLN A 100 -12.49 -0.03 -17.46
CA GLN A 100 -13.35 1.02 -17.99
C GLN A 100 -12.91 2.36 -17.43
N GLY A 101 -12.27 3.13 -18.26
CA GLY A 101 -11.76 4.46 -17.92
C GLY A 101 -10.94 5.05 -19.05
N GLN A 102 -10.56 6.30 -18.88
CA GLN A 102 -9.77 7.06 -19.86
C GLN A 102 -8.55 7.67 -19.18
N MET A 103 -7.47 7.79 -19.95
CA MET A 103 -6.30 8.58 -19.57
C MET A 103 -6.39 9.96 -20.24
N GLN A 104 -6.24 11.01 -19.46
CA GLN A 104 -6.18 12.38 -19.91
C GLN A 104 -4.77 12.92 -19.79
N PHE A 105 -4.12 13.23 -20.92
CA PHE A 105 -2.81 13.84 -21.01
C PHE A 105 -2.88 15.35 -21.27
N ASN A 106 -1.72 16.03 -21.23
CA ASN A 106 -1.61 17.49 -21.35
C ASN A 106 -2.48 18.23 -20.32
N TYR A 107 -2.48 17.73 -19.08
CA TYR A 107 -3.38 18.16 -18.02
C TYR A 107 -2.81 19.33 -17.21
N PHE A 108 -2.32 20.40 -17.86
CA PHE A 108 -1.90 21.62 -17.19
C PHE A 108 -3.08 22.57 -17.01
N GLN A 109 -2.95 23.51 -16.05
CA GLN A 109 -4.04 24.42 -15.73
C GLN A 109 -4.49 25.27 -16.95
N ASP A 110 -3.56 25.71 -17.75
CA ASP A 110 -3.77 26.58 -18.91
C ASP A 110 -4.02 25.84 -20.24
N THR A 111 -3.92 24.49 -20.25
CA THR A 111 -4.16 23.64 -21.42
C THR A 111 -5.29 22.62 -21.21
N LEU A 112 -6.16 22.81 -20.20
CA LEU A 112 -7.24 21.86 -19.88
C LEU A 112 -8.20 21.65 -21.07
N LEU A 113 -8.43 22.67 -21.91
CA LEU A 113 -9.28 22.57 -23.09
C LEU A 113 -8.61 21.81 -24.26
N ASP A 114 -7.29 21.73 -24.24
CA ASP A 114 -6.47 21.01 -25.22
C ASP A 114 -6.01 19.64 -24.71
N ALA A 115 -6.55 19.20 -23.59
CA ALA A 115 -6.21 17.90 -23.00
C ALA A 115 -6.63 16.76 -23.94
N ARG A 116 -5.79 15.70 -24.01
CA ARG A 116 -5.98 14.55 -24.88
C ARG A 116 -6.51 13.37 -24.10
N LEU A 117 -7.59 12.75 -24.58
CA LEU A 117 -8.24 11.60 -23.97
C LEU A 117 -7.98 10.33 -24.76
N TYR A 118 -7.59 9.27 -24.07
CA TYR A 118 -7.37 7.94 -24.62
C TYR A 118 -8.06 6.89 -23.76
N ASP A 119 -8.80 5.97 -24.37
CA ASP A 119 -9.44 4.87 -23.68
C ASP A 119 -8.37 3.91 -23.14
N ILE A 120 -8.55 3.47 -21.90
CA ILE A 120 -7.73 2.42 -21.29
C ILE A 120 -8.34 1.09 -21.69
N GLN A 121 -7.57 0.24 -22.38
CA GLN A 121 -8.03 -1.05 -22.87
C GLN A 121 -8.06 -2.08 -21.75
N GLN A 122 -6.97 -2.17 -20.99
CA GLN A 122 -6.82 -3.19 -19.95
C GLN A 122 -5.75 -2.83 -18.93
N VAL A 123 -5.80 -3.55 -17.80
CA VAL A 123 -4.71 -3.66 -16.84
C VAL A 123 -3.88 -4.88 -17.22
N ASN A 124 -2.67 -4.68 -17.73
CA ASN A 124 -1.77 -5.79 -18.06
C ASN A 124 -1.22 -6.47 -16.82
N TRP A 125 -0.95 -5.67 -15.79
CA TRP A 125 -0.53 -6.16 -14.48
C TRP A 125 -0.75 -5.08 -13.42
N ALA A 126 -1.16 -5.51 -12.23
CA ALA A 126 -1.27 -4.66 -11.06
C ALA A 126 -0.96 -5.47 -9.81
N SER A 127 -0.35 -4.84 -8.81
CA SER A 127 -0.04 -5.48 -7.54
C SER A 127 -0.28 -4.57 -6.35
N LEU A 128 -0.77 -5.18 -5.27
CA LEU A 128 -0.77 -4.68 -3.90
C LEU A 128 0.02 -5.62 -2.97
N ALA A 129 0.73 -6.60 -3.53
CA ALA A 129 1.60 -7.51 -2.79
C ALA A 129 3.03 -6.96 -2.74
N GLY A 130 3.43 -6.46 -1.59
CA GLY A 130 4.75 -5.84 -1.37
C GLY A 130 4.95 -4.46 -2.01
N THR A 131 4.21 -4.13 -3.04
CA THR A 131 4.25 -2.90 -3.82
C THR A 131 2.83 -2.36 -4.08
N ASP A 132 2.72 -1.19 -4.70
CA ASP A 132 1.45 -0.62 -5.15
C ASP A 132 1.64 0.02 -6.52
N VAL A 133 1.72 -0.82 -7.56
CA VAL A 133 2.04 -0.41 -8.94
C VAL A 133 1.14 -1.14 -9.93
N ALA A 134 0.76 -0.47 -11.01
CA ALA A 134 0.03 -1.04 -12.15
C ALA A 134 0.59 -0.58 -13.49
N VAL A 135 0.61 -1.50 -14.46
CA VAL A 135 0.85 -1.28 -15.88
C VAL A 135 -0.48 -1.42 -16.61
N MET A 136 -0.92 -0.36 -17.28
CA MET A 136 -2.17 -0.35 -18.04
C MET A 136 -1.90 -0.01 -19.50
N GLU A 137 -2.66 -0.61 -20.39
CA GLU A 137 -2.55 -0.43 -21.86
C GLU A 137 -3.64 0.49 -22.35
N LEU A 138 -3.27 1.45 -23.19
CA LEU A 138 -4.21 2.30 -23.89
C LEU A 138 -4.69 1.63 -25.19
N ASN A 139 -5.90 1.93 -25.62
CA ASN A 139 -6.44 1.46 -26.89
C ASN A 139 -5.87 2.24 -28.07
N THR A 140 -4.55 2.39 -28.10
CA THR A 140 -3.81 3.09 -29.16
C THR A 140 -2.32 2.71 -29.14
N SER A 141 -1.57 3.01 -30.19
CA SER A 141 -0.12 2.79 -30.23
C SER A 141 0.65 3.94 -29.57
N LEU A 142 1.86 3.65 -29.08
CA LEU A 142 2.75 4.69 -28.57
C LEU A 142 3.06 5.74 -29.63
N GLN A 143 3.24 5.33 -30.90
CA GLN A 143 3.49 6.26 -31.99
C GLN A 143 2.34 7.26 -32.16
N ALA A 144 1.10 6.79 -32.16
CA ALA A 144 -0.06 7.69 -32.32
C ALA A 144 -0.13 8.73 -31.17
N VAL A 145 0.19 8.34 -29.95
CA VAL A 145 0.21 9.28 -28.82
C VAL A 145 1.36 10.29 -28.97
N ILE A 146 2.51 9.87 -29.50
CA ILE A 146 3.65 10.76 -29.79
C ILE A 146 3.30 11.72 -30.93
N ASP A 147 2.63 11.24 -31.99
CA ASP A 147 2.20 12.05 -33.12
C ASP A 147 1.17 13.14 -32.72
N ASP A 148 0.38 12.86 -31.68
CA ASP A 148 -0.51 13.84 -31.03
C ASP A 148 0.26 14.86 -30.16
N GLY A 149 1.59 14.77 -30.09
CA GLY A 149 2.47 15.70 -29.37
C GLY A 149 2.67 15.36 -27.90
N ILE A 150 2.27 14.18 -27.45
CA ILE A 150 2.45 13.74 -26.05
C ILE A 150 3.80 13.01 -25.89
N ASN A 151 4.57 13.43 -24.92
CA ASN A 151 5.92 12.93 -24.67
C ASN A 151 5.93 11.82 -23.60
N PRO A 152 6.40 10.61 -23.93
CA PRO A 152 6.54 9.55 -22.93
C PRO A 152 7.72 9.79 -22.00
N LEU A 153 7.60 9.34 -20.74
CA LEU A 153 8.62 9.46 -19.72
C LEU A 153 9.53 8.21 -19.71
N LYS A 154 10.81 8.43 -19.50
CA LYS A 154 11.79 7.36 -19.36
C LYS A 154 11.76 6.81 -17.92
N LEU A 155 11.82 5.48 -17.81
CA LEU A 155 11.96 4.80 -16.53
C LEU A 155 13.44 4.62 -16.19
N GLY A 156 13.78 4.92 -14.91
CA GLY A 156 15.07 4.61 -14.35
C GLY A 156 15.25 3.11 -14.16
N ARG A 157 16.49 2.64 -14.29
CA ARG A 157 16.83 1.20 -14.20
C ARG A 157 17.30 0.76 -12.82
N ASN A 158 17.47 1.70 -11.91
CA ASN A 158 17.97 1.43 -10.56
C ASN A 158 17.04 2.04 -9.54
N ALA A 159 16.72 1.26 -8.51
CA ALA A 159 16.03 1.79 -7.34
C ALA A 159 16.96 2.75 -6.59
N PRO A 160 16.45 3.86 -6.04
CA PRO A 160 17.24 4.76 -5.21
C PRO A 160 17.69 4.07 -3.91
N GLU A 161 18.99 3.92 -3.73
CA GLU A 161 19.60 3.28 -2.54
C GLU A 161 19.95 4.29 -1.44
N LYS A 162 19.95 5.57 -1.75
CA LYS A 162 20.37 6.65 -0.86
C LYS A 162 19.37 7.80 -0.89
N PRO A 163 19.31 8.61 0.18
CA PRO A 163 18.55 9.84 0.14
C PRO A 163 18.96 10.73 -1.03
N GLY A 164 17.98 11.29 -1.73
CA GLY A 164 18.20 12.16 -2.88
C GLY A 164 17.02 13.06 -3.20
N PRO A 165 17.27 14.18 -3.90
CA PRO A 165 16.22 15.10 -4.29
C PRO A 165 15.41 14.56 -5.47
N VAL A 166 14.08 14.70 -5.38
CA VAL A 166 13.13 14.26 -6.39
C VAL A 166 12.07 15.30 -6.68
N ASN A 167 11.47 15.18 -7.86
CA ASN A 167 10.26 15.87 -8.25
C ASN A 167 9.10 14.86 -8.34
N VAL A 168 7.99 15.20 -7.72
CA VAL A 168 6.72 14.47 -7.87
C VAL A 168 5.74 15.34 -8.62
N ILE A 169 5.21 14.83 -9.73
CA ILE A 169 4.26 15.57 -10.56
C ILE A 169 2.91 14.86 -10.54
N GLY A 170 1.90 15.48 -9.99
CA GLY A 170 0.60 14.87 -9.78
C GLY A 170 -0.59 15.74 -10.16
N ALA A 171 -1.75 15.09 -10.24
CA ALA A 171 -3.05 15.69 -10.50
C ALA A 171 -4.00 15.52 -9.29
N PRO A 172 -3.79 16.25 -8.18
CA PRO A 172 -4.63 16.11 -6.98
C PRO A 172 -6.09 16.48 -7.29
N LEU A 173 -7.02 15.85 -6.56
CA LEU A 173 -8.46 16.08 -6.78
C LEU A 173 -8.93 17.44 -6.27
N SER A 174 -8.19 18.09 -5.37
CA SER A 174 -8.52 19.36 -4.75
C SER A 174 -8.68 20.50 -5.76
N ALA A 175 -7.93 20.47 -6.87
CA ALA A 175 -8.07 21.42 -7.97
C ALA A 175 -7.55 20.83 -9.31
N PRO A 176 -8.03 21.35 -10.46
CA PRO A 176 -7.53 20.92 -11.77
C PRO A 176 -6.07 21.36 -12.00
N GLY A 177 -5.41 20.63 -12.91
CA GLY A 177 -4.05 20.90 -13.37
C GLY A 177 -2.98 20.12 -12.61
N LEU A 178 -1.83 19.93 -13.27
CA LEU A 178 -0.66 19.26 -12.70
C LEU A 178 0.06 20.17 -11.71
N ARG A 179 0.56 19.56 -10.64
CA ARG A 179 1.41 20.21 -9.64
C ARG A 179 2.74 19.50 -9.51
N LEU A 180 3.79 20.28 -9.37
CA LEU A 180 5.14 19.85 -9.08
C LEU A 180 5.42 20.04 -7.59
N SER A 181 5.81 18.97 -6.92
CA SER A 181 6.35 18.98 -5.56
C SER A 181 7.81 18.56 -5.61
N SER A 182 8.71 19.40 -5.10
CA SER A 182 10.14 19.08 -4.99
C SER A 182 10.48 18.78 -3.54
N CYS A 183 11.12 17.65 -3.30
CA CYS A 183 11.37 17.13 -1.96
C CYS A 183 12.54 16.16 -1.94
N THR A 184 12.82 15.60 -0.78
CA THR A 184 13.81 14.54 -0.61
C THR A 184 13.09 13.19 -0.46
N GLN A 185 13.63 12.16 -1.13
CA GLN A 185 13.25 10.78 -0.87
C GLN A 185 14.37 10.00 -0.21
N GLU A 186 14.02 8.99 0.55
CA GLU A 186 14.96 8.03 1.16
C GLU A 186 14.37 6.61 1.16
N PRO A 187 15.20 5.57 1.01
CA PRO A 187 14.77 4.19 1.18
C PRO A 187 14.22 3.97 2.58
N ALA A 188 13.09 3.29 2.69
CA ALA A 188 12.51 2.94 3.97
C ALA A 188 12.88 1.50 4.36
N ASN A 189 13.43 1.33 5.56
CA ASN A 189 13.82 0.02 6.11
C ASN A 189 12.73 -0.58 7.03
N THR A 190 11.49 -0.14 6.85
CA THR A 190 10.38 -0.54 7.68
C THR A 190 9.29 -1.15 6.82
N THR A 191 8.51 -2.04 7.42
CA THR A 191 7.31 -2.60 6.78
C THR A 191 6.15 -1.65 6.99
N LEU A 192 5.44 -1.35 5.91
CA LEU A 192 4.26 -0.51 5.91
C LEU A 192 3.02 -1.39 5.73
N ILE A 193 2.05 -1.21 6.62
CA ILE A 193 0.77 -1.92 6.55
C ILE A 193 -0.32 -0.89 6.25
N LYS A 194 -1.03 -1.09 5.13
CA LYS A 194 -2.18 -0.28 4.74
C LYS A 194 -3.36 -1.21 4.51
N TYR A 195 -4.38 -1.14 5.35
CA TYR A 195 -5.46 -2.12 5.40
C TYR A 195 -4.93 -3.54 5.59
N LEU A 196 -5.10 -4.40 4.59
CA LEU A 196 -4.63 -5.79 4.55
C LEU A 196 -3.38 -5.97 3.69
N THR A 197 -2.88 -4.90 3.10
CA THR A 197 -1.69 -4.94 2.25
C THR A 197 -0.44 -4.63 3.05
N VAL A 198 0.61 -5.39 2.78
CA VAL A 198 1.92 -5.24 3.41
C VAL A 198 2.90 -4.81 2.35
N HIS A 199 3.53 -3.68 2.57
CA HIS A 199 4.51 -3.08 1.66
C HIS A 199 5.88 -3.09 2.34
N THR A 200 6.90 -3.51 1.61
CA THR A 200 8.25 -3.71 2.15
C THR A 200 9.28 -2.81 1.48
N ASP A 201 9.29 -2.75 0.16
CA ASP A 201 10.27 -2.00 -0.60
C ASP A 201 9.68 -0.68 -1.07
N TYR A 202 9.66 0.32 -0.20
CA TYR A 202 9.14 1.64 -0.54
C TYR A 202 10.14 2.75 -0.23
N GLN A 203 9.92 3.89 -0.88
CA GLN A 203 10.63 5.13 -0.63
C GLN A 203 9.75 6.05 0.19
N LYS A 204 10.31 6.69 1.20
CA LYS A 204 9.66 7.70 2.02
C LYS A 204 10.06 9.08 1.51
N GLN A 205 9.09 9.99 1.42
CA GLN A 205 9.30 11.36 0.98
C GLN A 205 8.69 12.36 1.95
N ASP A 206 9.25 13.57 1.97
CA ASP A 206 8.75 14.73 2.70
C ASP A 206 8.02 15.74 1.80
N CYS A 207 7.54 15.31 0.62
CA CYS A 207 6.86 16.15 -0.35
C CYS A 207 5.60 16.79 0.22
N LYS A 208 5.49 18.11 0.07
CA LYS A 208 4.27 18.86 0.33
C LYS A 208 3.27 18.75 -0.82
N GLY A 209 1.99 18.90 -0.53
CA GLY A 209 0.92 18.94 -1.55
C GLY A 209 0.59 17.59 -2.18
N ILE A 210 1.01 16.49 -1.58
CA ILE A 210 0.55 15.16 -1.96
C ILE A 210 -0.81 14.92 -1.28
N GLU A 211 -1.84 14.80 -2.10
CA GLU A 211 -3.24 14.72 -1.68
C GLU A 211 -3.97 13.60 -2.42
N PRO A 212 -5.22 13.26 -2.07
CA PRO A 212 -6.04 12.34 -2.85
C PRO A 212 -6.05 12.72 -4.34
N GLY A 213 -5.80 11.75 -5.21
CA GLY A 213 -5.60 11.94 -6.65
C GLY A 213 -4.13 12.03 -7.07
N SER A 214 -3.19 12.33 -6.16
CA SER A 214 -1.75 12.25 -6.43
C SER A 214 -1.26 10.79 -6.53
N SER A 215 -2.06 9.81 -6.11
CA SER A 215 -1.75 8.39 -6.32
C SER A 215 -1.45 8.12 -7.79
N GLY A 216 -0.34 7.45 -8.09
CA GLY A 216 0.12 7.17 -9.44
C GLY A 216 1.03 8.24 -10.06
N SER A 217 1.35 9.32 -9.34
CA SER A 217 2.30 10.34 -9.81
C SER A 217 3.69 9.74 -10.03
N PRO A 218 4.39 10.11 -11.12
CA PRO A 218 5.79 9.76 -11.28
C PRO A 218 6.65 10.47 -10.21
N VAL A 219 7.56 9.71 -9.62
CA VAL A 219 8.65 10.23 -8.80
C VAL A 219 9.89 10.27 -9.67
N MET A 220 10.38 11.46 -9.97
CA MET A 220 11.45 11.69 -10.93
C MET A 220 12.73 12.13 -10.22
N ASP A 221 13.84 11.46 -10.51
CA ASP A 221 15.15 11.92 -10.10
C ASP A 221 15.48 13.25 -10.79
N ILE A 222 15.90 14.25 -10.02
CA ILE A 222 16.15 15.61 -10.55
C ILE A 222 17.33 15.64 -11.52
N ALA A 223 18.36 14.84 -11.29
CA ALA A 223 19.58 14.86 -12.08
C ALA A 223 19.41 14.16 -13.44
N THR A 224 18.77 12.99 -13.44
CA THR A 224 18.59 12.18 -14.66
C THR A 224 17.28 12.49 -15.39
N ARG A 225 16.29 13.05 -14.71
CA ARG A 225 14.90 13.22 -15.18
C ARG A 225 14.19 11.90 -15.52
N GLU A 226 14.70 10.80 -15.03
CA GLU A 226 14.06 9.48 -15.17
C GLU A 226 13.09 9.24 -14.02
N VAL A 227 12.01 8.50 -14.30
CA VAL A 227 11.06 8.09 -13.27
C VAL A 227 11.62 6.90 -12.52
N THR A 228 11.82 7.05 -11.23
CA THR A 228 12.39 6.02 -10.35
C THR A 228 11.34 5.35 -9.47
N GLY A 229 10.12 5.91 -9.40
CA GLY A 229 9.05 5.37 -8.57
C GLY A 229 7.67 5.91 -8.92
N VAL A 230 6.66 5.30 -8.33
CA VAL A 230 5.25 5.69 -8.41
C VAL A 230 4.75 6.08 -7.03
N MET A 231 4.26 7.31 -6.87
CA MET A 231 3.69 7.82 -5.62
C MET A 231 2.42 7.06 -5.28
N SER A 232 2.30 6.56 -4.05
CA SER A 232 1.14 5.75 -3.65
C SER A 232 0.25 6.42 -2.60
N GLY A 233 0.82 7.04 -1.60
CA GLY A 233 0.02 7.57 -0.53
C GLY A 233 0.75 8.60 0.32
N THR A 234 0.01 9.18 1.25
CA THR A 234 0.51 10.22 2.14
C THR A 234 -0.15 10.12 3.51
N THR A 235 0.53 10.62 4.52
CA THR A 235 -0.02 10.88 5.86
C THR A 235 -0.53 12.32 6.00
N TYR A 236 -0.43 13.13 4.95
CA TYR A 236 -0.91 14.51 4.97
C TYR A 236 -2.42 14.57 5.24
N GLY A 237 -2.81 15.36 6.22
CA GLY A 237 -4.22 15.51 6.65
C GLY A 237 -4.77 14.31 7.43
N ILE A 238 -3.96 13.30 7.71
CA ILE A 238 -4.31 12.17 8.56
C ILE A 238 -3.83 12.47 9.97
N THR A 239 -4.71 12.38 10.96
CA THR A 239 -4.32 12.55 12.35
C THR A 239 -3.52 11.34 12.83
N ALA A 240 -2.62 11.52 13.82
CA ALA A 240 -1.88 10.41 14.44
C ALA A 240 -2.84 9.29 14.90
N ASP A 241 -4.08 9.63 15.14
CA ASP A 241 -5.14 8.74 15.58
C ASP A 241 -5.73 7.86 14.46
N ASP A 242 -5.64 8.28 13.20
CA ASP A 242 -6.16 7.55 12.05
C ASP A 242 -5.10 6.66 11.38
N LEU A 243 -3.84 6.72 11.84
CA LEU A 243 -2.69 6.17 11.11
C LEU A 243 -2.56 4.66 11.14
N CYS A 244 -3.20 3.96 12.06
CA CYS A 244 -3.03 2.53 12.19
C CYS A 244 -4.30 1.75 11.90
N PHE A 245 -4.21 0.83 10.92
CA PHE A 245 -5.12 -0.28 10.64
C PHE A 245 -6.43 -0.02 9.89
N TRP A 246 -7.07 1.15 10.00
CA TRP A 246 -8.37 1.36 9.33
C TRP A 246 -8.31 2.31 8.14
N HIS A 247 -7.48 3.33 8.20
CA HIS A 247 -7.35 4.31 7.10
C HIS A 247 -5.93 4.81 6.89
N GLY A 248 -4.95 4.31 7.65
CA GLY A 248 -3.63 4.88 7.68
C GLY A 248 -2.51 3.89 7.44
N LEU A 249 -1.34 4.47 7.31
CA LEU A 249 -0.07 3.81 7.09
C LEU A 249 0.58 3.50 8.43
N CYS A 250 0.86 2.23 8.71
CA CYS A 250 1.58 1.83 9.90
C CYS A 250 2.91 1.22 9.55
N ALA A 251 3.95 1.77 10.12
CA ALA A 251 5.25 1.15 10.07
C ALA A 251 5.45 0.20 11.28
N ASN A 252 6.28 -0.83 11.11
CA ASN A 252 6.64 -1.75 12.17
C ASN A 252 8.04 -1.39 12.71
N PRO A 253 8.23 -1.23 14.03
CA PRO A 253 7.29 -1.43 15.14
C PRO A 253 6.32 -0.24 15.35
N PRO A 254 5.06 -0.52 15.73
CA PRO A 254 3.97 0.46 15.71
C PRO A 254 4.12 1.65 16.67
N ARG A 255 5.04 1.61 17.61
CA ARG A 255 5.28 2.70 18.57
C ARG A 255 6.43 3.65 18.22
N GLN A 256 7.28 3.32 17.22
CA GLN A 256 8.48 4.11 16.91
C GLN A 256 8.52 4.69 15.51
N SER A 257 7.61 4.29 14.63
CA SER A 257 7.62 4.71 13.23
C SER A 257 6.22 5.00 12.71
N ILE A 258 5.49 5.86 13.40
CA ILE A 258 4.48 6.67 12.74
C ILE A 258 5.27 7.45 11.69
N LEU A 259 4.94 7.31 10.42
CA LEU A 259 5.47 8.23 9.43
C LEU A 259 5.17 9.64 9.96
N PRO A 260 6.16 10.55 9.99
CA PRO A 260 5.93 11.88 10.50
C PRO A 260 4.73 12.50 9.78
N ASP A 261 4.04 13.41 10.45
CA ASP A 261 3.04 14.24 9.80
C ASP A 261 3.63 14.76 8.49
N GLN A 262 2.86 14.61 7.39
CA GLN A 262 3.27 15.03 6.04
C GLN A 262 4.33 14.16 5.35
N ALA A 263 4.48 12.89 5.69
CA ALA A 263 5.25 11.95 4.88
C ALA A 263 4.40 11.33 3.77
N SER A 264 5.01 11.09 2.64
CA SER A 264 4.45 10.33 1.54
C SER A 264 5.31 9.11 1.22
N GLN A 265 4.74 8.15 0.48
CA GLN A 265 5.47 6.96 0.06
C GLN A 265 5.29 6.70 -1.43
N SER A 266 6.35 6.20 -2.05
CA SER A 266 6.35 5.70 -3.42
C SER A 266 6.99 4.33 -3.52
N PHE A 267 6.74 3.64 -4.62
CA PHE A 267 7.30 2.32 -4.90
C PHE A 267 8.28 2.40 -6.06
N PRO A 268 9.48 1.81 -5.92
CA PRO A 268 10.45 1.67 -6.99
C PRO A 268 9.87 0.87 -8.17
N ILE A 269 10.31 1.18 -9.39
CA ILE A 269 9.83 0.57 -10.63
C ILE A 269 10.96 0.08 -11.55
N ASP A 270 12.17 0.01 -11.05
CA ASP A 270 13.38 -0.39 -11.76
C ASP A 270 13.26 -1.77 -12.45
N TYR A 271 12.51 -2.68 -11.86
CA TYR A 271 12.26 -4.02 -12.39
C TYR A 271 11.31 -4.06 -13.60
N LEU A 272 10.50 -3.02 -13.83
CA LEU A 272 9.45 -3.06 -14.85
C LEU A 272 9.99 -3.11 -16.28
N MET A 273 11.08 -2.40 -16.56
CA MET A 273 11.64 -2.38 -17.94
C MET A 273 12.10 -3.76 -18.41
N SER A 274 12.45 -4.67 -17.51
CA SER A 274 12.78 -6.05 -17.85
C SER A 274 11.59 -6.86 -18.40
N CYS A 275 10.38 -6.35 -18.20
CA CYS A 275 9.13 -6.94 -18.67
C CYS A 275 8.65 -6.36 -20.01
N PHE A 276 9.43 -5.45 -20.63
CA PHE A 276 9.12 -4.94 -21.96
C PHE A 276 10.08 -5.52 -23.01
N SER A 277 9.54 -5.94 -24.13
CA SER A 277 10.28 -6.48 -25.26
C SER A 277 9.67 -5.97 -26.56
N ALA A 278 10.47 -5.39 -27.43
CA ALA A 278 10.04 -4.81 -28.70
C ALA A 278 8.83 -3.87 -28.55
N GLY A 279 8.86 -2.99 -27.55
CA GLY A 279 7.79 -2.04 -27.27
C GLY A 279 6.50 -2.64 -26.68
N ARG A 280 6.52 -3.90 -26.27
CA ARG A 280 5.35 -4.60 -25.71
C ARG A 280 5.61 -5.14 -24.33
N PHE A 281 4.63 -5.01 -23.45
CA PHE A 281 4.64 -5.64 -22.13
C PHE A 281 4.56 -7.16 -22.30
N ASN A 282 5.54 -7.88 -21.77
CA ASN A 282 5.65 -9.33 -21.86
C ASN A 282 6.10 -9.93 -20.51
N ARG A 283 5.16 -10.42 -19.75
CA ARG A 283 5.45 -11.12 -18.47
C ARG A 283 6.17 -12.47 -18.66
N ASP A 284 6.19 -13.01 -19.90
CA ASP A 284 6.91 -14.25 -20.24
C ASP A 284 8.39 -14.02 -20.58
N ALA A 285 8.82 -12.76 -20.66
CA ALA A 285 10.23 -12.46 -20.86
C ALA A 285 11.07 -13.04 -19.72
N THR A 286 12.17 -13.70 -20.06
CA THR A 286 13.05 -14.40 -19.09
C THR A 286 13.55 -13.48 -17.96
N ALA A 287 13.75 -12.19 -18.27
CA ALA A 287 14.22 -11.21 -17.30
C ALA A 287 13.09 -10.59 -16.45
N CYS A 288 11.81 -10.86 -16.79
CA CYS A 288 10.67 -10.28 -16.08
C CYS A 288 10.41 -11.05 -14.78
N THR A 289 10.46 -10.35 -13.65
CA THR A 289 10.24 -10.93 -12.32
C THR A 289 8.78 -10.83 -11.83
N LEU A 290 7.86 -10.41 -12.71
CA LEU A 290 6.43 -10.30 -12.39
C LEU A 290 5.66 -11.61 -12.53
N LYS A 291 6.30 -12.67 -12.99
CA LYS A 291 5.75 -14.04 -13.08
C LYS A 291 6.33 -14.96 -12.02
N PRO A 292 5.59 -15.98 -11.66
CA PRO A 292 4.20 -16.27 -12.02
C PRO A 292 3.22 -15.54 -11.09
N ASP A 293 2.10 -15.12 -11.68
CA ASP A 293 0.92 -14.69 -10.94
C ASP A 293 0.11 -15.93 -10.55
N PHE A 294 -0.39 -15.99 -9.32
CA PHE A 294 -1.20 -17.11 -8.82
C PHE A 294 -2.59 -16.69 -8.34
N ASN A 295 -2.99 -15.45 -8.63
CA ASN A 295 -4.34 -14.92 -8.42
C ASN A 295 -4.93 -15.25 -7.03
N PHE A 296 -4.21 -14.88 -5.98
CA PHE A 296 -4.68 -15.06 -4.62
C PHE A 296 -6.03 -14.35 -4.40
N ARG A 297 -7.00 -15.08 -3.82
CA ARG A 297 -8.27 -14.53 -3.39
C ARG A 297 -8.64 -15.08 -2.01
N ALA A 298 -8.74 -14.22 -1.01
CA ALA A 298 -9.36 -14.57 0.25
C ALA A 298 -10.87 -14.87 0.03
N ARG A 299 -11.42 -15.91 0.66
CA ARG A 299 -12.84 -16.26 0.49
C ARG A 299 -13.77 -15.26 1.14
N ASN A 300 -13.35 -14.62 2.21
CA ASN A 300 -14.05 -13.50 2.83
C ASN A 300 -13.04 -12.57 3.50
N ASN A 301 -13.41 -11.31 3.75
CA ASN A 301 -12.56 -10.34 4.41
C ASN A 301 -12.25 -10.68 5.88
N ALA A 302 -13.10 -11.49 6.54
CA ALA A 302 -12.90 -11.96 7.89
C ALA A 302 -11.79 -13.01 7.98
N ASP A 303 -11.44 -13.67 6.87
CA ASP A 303 -10.33 -14.64 6.83
C ASP A 303 -8.96 -13.98 6.92
N VAL A 304 -8.91 -12.65 6.79
CA VAL A 304 -7.69 -11.86 6.86
C VAL A 304 -7.69 -10.99 8.12
N THR A 305 -8.10 -11.56 9.25
CA THR A 305 -8.23 -10.81 10.50
C THR A 305 -6.87 -10.41 11.04
N LEU A 306 -6.64 -9.11 11.15
CA LEU A 306 -5.40 -8.50 11.63
C LEU A 306 -5.14 -8.71 13.13
N TYR A 307 -6.13 -9.25 13.89
CA TYR A 307 -6.08 -9.24 15.34
C TYR A 307 -6.57 -10.51 15.95
N LYS A 308 -5.72 -11.08 16.80
CA LYS A 308 -6.12 -12.18 17.68
C LYS A 308 -5.53 -11.95 19.06
N THR A 309 -6.33 -12.10 20.07
CA THR A 309 -5.84 -12.26 21.43
C THR A 309 -5.33 -13.69 21.60
N PRO A 310 -4.27 -13.92 22.37
CA PRO A 310 -3.95 -15.26 22.83
C PRO A 310 -5.15 -15.74 23.66
N ASP A 311 -5.96 -16.62 23.12
CA ASP A 311 -7.07 -17.21 23.86
C ASP A 311 -6.50 -17.94 25.08
N LYS A 312 -6.90 -17.47 26.26
CA LYS A 312 -6.57 -18.12 27.53
C LYS A 312 -7.34 -19.44 27.61
N GLY A 313 -6.93 -20.44 26.88
CA GLY A 313 -7.62 -21.73 26.89
C GLY A 313 -7.24 -22.69 25.78
N HIS A 314 -6.61 -22.22 24.73
CA HIS A 314 -6.05 -23.10 23.69
C HIS A 314 -4.56 -23.32 23.94
N GLU A 315 -4.18 -24.56 24.19
CA GLU A 315 -2.77 -24.98 24.45
C GLU A 315 -1.81 -24.55 23.33
N ASN A 316 -2.32 -24.17 22.14
CA ASN A 316 -1.53 -23.87 20.94
C ASN A 316 -1.59 -22.41 20.46
N GLY A 317 -2.25 -21.51 21.18
CA GLY A 317 -2.39 -20.11 20.78
C GLY A 317 -3.33 -19.89 19.57
N PRO A 318 -3.51 -18.64 19.12
CA PRO A 318 -4.40 -18.30 18.02
C PRO A 318 -3.85 -18.81 16.68
N THR A 319 -4.75 -19.21 15.79
CA THR A 319 -4.46 -19.76 14.48
C THR A 319 -4.75 -18.76 13.35
N TRP A 320 -4.15 -18.95 12.20
CA TRP A 320 -4.37 -18.09 11.04
C TRP A 320 -5.81 -18.19 10.50
N ASP A 321 -6.36 -19.39 10.39
CA ASP A 321 -7.70 -19.69 9.86
C ASP A 321 -8.01 -19.00 8.50
N VAL A 322 -6.99 -18.84 7.67
CA VAL A 322 -7.10 -18.17 6.38
C VAL A 322 -7.66 -19.15 5.34
N ARG A 323 -8.82 -18.81 4.79
CA ARG A 323 -9.46 -19.54 3.67
C ARG A 323 -9.26 -18.75 2.38
N PHE A 324 -8.76 -19.41 1.34
CA PHE A 324 -8.42 -18.76 0.08
C PHE A 324 -8.53 -19.69 -1.11
N SER A 325 -8.40 -19.11 -2.29
CA SER A 325 -8.21 -19.81 -3.57
C SER A 325 -7.04 -19.16 -4.33
N MET A 326 -6.41 -19.93 -5.20
CA MET A 326 -5.39 -19.50 -6.15
C MET A 326 -5.62 -20.18 -7.50
N SER A 327 -4.97 -19.66 -8.55
CA SER A 327 -5.01 -20.28 -9.89
C SER A 327 -4.08 -21.47 -10.06
N THR A 328 -3.21 -21.76 -9.10
CA THR A 328 -2.25 -22.86 -9.11
C THR A 328 -2.79 -24.11 -8.41
N ASP A 329 -2.25 -25.30 -8.73
CA ASP A 329 -2.69 -26.57 -8.14
C ASP A 329 -2.22 -26.76 -6.69
N PHE A 330 -1.13 -26.10 -6.33
CA PHE A 330 -0.52 -26.20 -5.00
C PHE A 330 -0.17 -24.80 -4.48
N PHE A 331 0.07 -24.72 -3.19
CA PHE A 331 0.62 -23.54 -2.53
C PHE A 331 1.69 -23.93 -1.52
N ARG A 332 2.55 -22.96 -1.18
CA ARG A 332 3.48 -23.01 -0.05
C ARG A 332 3.25 -21.81 0.84
N PHE A 333 3.53 -21.94 2.12
CA PHE A 333 3.43 -20.85 3.06
C PHE A 333 4.52 -20.90 4.12
N LYS A 334 4.76 -19.78 4.78
CA LYS A 334 5.54 -19.70 6.02
C LYS A 334 4.99 -18.57 6.90
N ASN A 335 5.29 -18.68 8.19
CA ASN A 335 4.93 -17.70 9.21
C ASN A 335 6.21 -17.05 9.74
N VAL A 336 6.30 -15.71 9.69
CA VAL A 336 7.50 -14.95 10.02
C VAL A 336 7.18 -13.73 10.88
N ARG A 337 8.21 -13.17 11.53
CA ARG A 337 8.12 -11.91 12.30
C ARG A 337 8.57 -10.69 11.50
N ASP A 338 9.29 -10.90 10.42
CA ASP A 338 9.75 -9.87 9.50
C ASP A 338 9.16 -10.15 8.11
N ALA A 339 8.43 -9.18 7.56
CA ALA A 339 7.80 -9.31 6.24
C ALA A 339 8.83 -9.50 5.11
N HIS A 340 10.03 -8.93 5.23
CA HIS A 340 11.09 -9.11 4.23
C HIS A 340 11.53 -10.57 4.09
N ALA A 341 11.39 -11.35 5.15
CA ALA A 341 11.66 -12.79 5.08
C ALA A 341 10.74 -13.52 4.08
N CYS A 342 9.57 -12.95 3.72
CA CYS A 342 8.70 -13.56 2.71
C CYS A 342 9.36 -13.67 1.33
N TYR A 343 10.32 -12.81 1.03
CA TYR A 343 11.05 -12.82 -0.25
C TYR A 343 12.29 -13.72 -0.25
N LEU A 344 12.56 -14.39 0.85
CA LEU A 344 13.63 -15.39 0.94
C LEU A 344 13.05 -16.79 0.72
N PRO A 345 13.70 -17.69 -0.04
CA PRO A 345 13.15 -19.00 -0.35
C PRO A 345 13.10 -19.97 0.84
N GLU A 346 13.88 -19.72 1.90
CA GLU A 346 14.03 -20.61 3.03
C GLU A 346 12.75 -20.69 3.87
N HIS A 347 12.52 -21.86 4.44
CA HIS A 347 11.46 -22.12 5.42
C HIS A 347 10.01 -22.06 4.89
N TYR A 348 9.81 -21.98 3.58
CA TYR A 348 8.49 -22.28 3.04
C TYR A 348 8.12 -23.72 3.26
N SER A 349 6.85 -24.00 3.50
CA SER A 349 6.33 -25.36 3.65
C SER A 349 6.58 -26.22 2.40
N ASP A 350 6.47 -27.51 2.55
CA ASP A 350 6.26 -28.40 1.40
C ASP A 350 5.01 -27.94 0.63
N PRO A 351 4.90 -28.27 -0.69
CA PRO A 351 3.71 -27.95 -1.48
C PRO A 351 2.47 -28.62 -0.90
N ILE A 352 1.41 -27.86 -0.76
CA ILE A 352 0.10 -28.32 -0.27
C ILE A 352 -0.91 -28.15 -1.38
N ASN A 353 -1.72 -29.19 -1.64
CA ASN A 353 -2.76 -29.11 -2.66
C ASN A 353 -3.76 -28.01 -2.35
N ILE A 354 -4.11 -27.19 -3.37
CA ILE A 354 -5.00 -26.03 -3.22
C ILE A 354 -6.43 -26.41 -2.77
N SER A 355 -6.84 -27.67 -2.98
CA SER A 355 -8.14 -28.15 -2.49
C SER A 355 -8.29 -28.01 -0.96
N ALA A 356 -7.19 -28.02 -0.22
CA ALA A 356 -7.20 -27.70 1.20
C ALA A 356 -7.65 -26.25 1.48
N GLY A 357 -7.19 -25.28 0.68
CA GLY A 357 -7.60 -23.87 0.65
C GLY A 357 -7.75 -23.21 2.02
N LEU A 358 -7.07 -23.74 3.04
CA LEU A 358 -7.15 -23.35 4.43
C LEU A 358 -5.78 -23.46 5.09
N ILE A 359 -5.34 -22.42 5.72
CA ILE A 359 -4.17 -22.44 6.64
C ILE A 359 -4.69 -22.24 8.05
N ASN A 360 -4.72 -23.34 8.80
CA ASN A 360 -5.09 -23.39 10.22
C ASN A 360 -3.85 -23.74 11.07
N LYS A 361 -2.85 -22.88 11.04
CA LYS A 361 -1.61 -23.01 11.81
C LYS A 361 -1.54 -21.92 12.85
N THR A 362 -0.88 -22.19 13.97
CA THR A 362 -0.63 -21.23 15.03
C THR A 362 0.11 -20.02 14.50
N ILE A 363 -0.34 -18.81 14.87
CA ILE A 363 0.31 -17.55 14.53
C ILE A 363 1.59 -17.40 15.36
N GLY A 364 1.48 -17.58 16.68
CA GLY A 364 2.56 -17.49 17.65
C GLY A 364 2.04 -17.40 19.07
N SER A 365 2.95 -17.35 20.04
CA SER A 365 2.64 -17.26 21.47
C SER A 365 2.93 -15.89 22.09
N GLU A 366 3.66 -15.03 21.39
CA GLU A 366 4.07 -13.72 21.90
C GLU A 366 3.29 -12.59 21.24
N ALA A 367 3.05 -11.52 21.98
CA ALA A 367 2.47 -10.31 21.40
C ALA A 367 3.38 -9.70 20.32
N GLY A 368 2.76 -9.08 19.33
CA GLY A 368 3.44 -8.38 18.24
C GLY A 368 2.95 -8.79 16.86
N LEU A 369 3.62 -8.29 15.83
CA LEU A 369 3.29 -8.55 14.43
C LEU A 369 3.86 -9.89 13.97
N TYR A 370 3.06 -10.56 13.16
CA TYR A 370 3.37 -11.75 12.40
C TYR A 370 2.91 -11.59 10.97
N TYR A 371 3.58 -12.27 10.07
CA TYR A 371 3.25 -12.23 8.65
C TYR A 371 3.16 -13.66 8.11
N LEU A 372 2.04 -13.94 7.46
CA LEU A 372 1.84 -15.18 6.70
C LEU A 372 2.22 -14.91 5.25
N CYS A 373 3.29 -15.53 4.80
CA CYS A 373 3.72 -15.49 3.41
C CYS A 373 3.08 -16.67 2.66
N LEU A 374 2.46 -16.39 1.51
CA LEU A 374 1.80 -17.38 0.66
C LEU A 374 2.28 -17.25 -0.78
N MET A 375 2.56 -18.36 -1.43
CA MET A 375 2.83 -18.40 -2.87
C MET A 375 2.18 -19.60 -3.52
N GLY A 376 1.72 -19.44 -4.75
CA GLY A 376 1.22 -20.52 -5.58
C GLY A 376 2.36 -21.26 -6.29
N VAL A 377 2.22 -22.59 -6.44
CA VAL A 377 3.11 -23.43 -7.22
C VAL A 377 2.28 -24.40 -8.06
N ASP A 378 2.73 -24.70 -9.29
CA ASP A 378 1.97 -25.51 -10.24
C ASP A 378 2.23 -27.02 -10.08
N SER A 379 3.35 -27.39 -9.46
CA SER A 379 3.69 -28.78 -9.16
C SER A 379 4.44 -28.93 -7.84
N VAL A 380 4.50 -30.16 -7.34
CA VAL A 380 5.20 -30.47 -6.09
C VAL A 380 6.72 -30.28 -6.20
N ASP A 381 7.28 -30.46 -7.40
CA ASP A 381 8.71 -30.35 -7.65
C ASP A 381 9.14 -28.96 -8.11
N GLN A 382 8.21 -28.01 -8.18
CA GLN A 382 8.52 -26.67 -8.67
C GLN A 382 9.43 -25.91 -7.70
N GLU A 383 10.56 -25.46 -8.22
CA GLU A 383 11.50 -24.61 -7.49
C GLU A 383 10.89 -23.24 -7.20
N ILE A 384 11.32 -22.67 -6.09
CA ILE A 384 10.99 -21.30 -5.72
C ILE A 384 11.92 -20.37 -6.49
N ILE A 385 11.35 -19.57 -7.40
CA ILE A 385 12.07 -18.58 -8.20
C ILE A 385 11.75 -17.16 -7.73
N GLU A 386 12.61 -16.20 -8.08
CA GLU A 386 12.47 -14.79 -7.67
C GLU A 386 11.09 -14.20 -8.00
N GLY A 387 10.55 -14.46 -9.19
CA GLY A 387 9.23 -13.98 -9.58
C GLY A 387 8.09 -14.49 -8.67
N LYS A 388 8.19 -15.74 -8.18
CA LYS A 388 7.23 -16.28 -7.21
C LYS A 388 7.35 -15.59 -5.86
N LEU A 389 8.57 -15.33 -5.41
CA LEU A 389 8.83 -14.62 -4.17
C LEU A 389 8.31 -13.17 -4.26
N ARG A 390 8.59 -12.48 -5.36
CA ARG A 390 8.10 -11.11 -5.60
C ARG A 390 6.56 -11.02 -5.53
N ASN A 391 5.87 -12.02 -6.05
CA ASN A 391 4.40 -12.09 -6.04
C ASN A 391 3.81 -12.73 -4.78
N ALA A 392 4.64 -13.07 -3.79
CA ALA A 392 4.15 -13.69 -2.56
C ALA A 392 3.12 -12.78 -1.88
N GLN A 393 1.96 -13.34 -1.58
CA GLN A 393 0.96 -12.65 -0.78
C GLN A 393 1.40 -12.62 0.68
N ILE A 394 1.41 -11.45 1.28
CA ILE A 394 1.77 -11.27 2.68
C ILE A 394 0.52 -10.80 3.44
N LEU A 395 0.10 -11.59 4.43
CA LEU A 395 -1.02 -11.27 5.29
C LEU A 395 -0.50 -10.95 6.69
N PRO A 396 -0.82 -9.77 7.24
CA PRO A 396 -0.38 -9.41 8.57
C PRO A 396 -1.35 -9.93 9.65
N ALA A 397 -0.83 -10.32 10.80
CA ALA A 397 -1.61 -10.52 12.01
C ALA A 397 -0.89 -9.88 13.20
N ARG A 398 -1.63 -9.26 14.09
CA ARG A 398 -1.09 -8.74 15.33
C ARG A 398 -1.65 -9.53 16.51
N LEU A 399 -0.77 -10.12 17.30
CA LEU A 399 -1.11 -10.65 18.62
C LEU A 399 -0.98 -9.52 19.65
N VAL A 400 -2.03 -9.28 20.40
CA VAL A 400 -2.06 -8.27 21.45
C VAL A 400 -2.31 -8.93 22.80
N ASN A 401 -1.57 -8.50 23.80
CA ASN A 401 -1.95 -8.77 25.19
C ASN A 401 -2.88 -7.63 25.61
N PRO A 402 -4.18 -7.90 25.84
CA PRO A 402 -5.07 -6.86 26.35
C PRO A 402 -4.47 -6.27 27.63
N GLY A 403 -4.38 -4.95 27.71
CA GLY A 403 -3.76 -4.25 28.83
C GLY A 403 -4.56 -4.32 30.15
N GLY A 404 -5.63 -5.11 30.17
CA GLY A 404 -6.48 -5.28 31.35
C GLY A 404 -7.36 -4.08 31.67
N ILE A 405 -7.38 -3.05 30.84
CA ILE A 405 -8.28 -1.91 30.96
C ILE A 405 -9.65 -2.34 30.45
N ARG A 406 -10.65 -2.26 31.31
CA ARG A 406 -12.03 -2.48 30.89
C ARG A 406 -12.65 -1.19 30.41
N LEU A 407 -13.06 -1.16 29.16
CA LEU A 407 -13.73 -0.01 28.59
C LEU A 407 -15.19 0.09 29.07
N PRO A 408 -15.79 1.29 29.01
CA PRO A 408 -17.20 1.45 29.29
C PRO A 408 -18.05 0.72 28.22
N GLU A 409 -19.16 0.14 28.64
CA GLU A 409 -20.12 -0.49 27.72
C GLU A 409 -20.77 0.57 26.80
N PRO A 410 -20.99 0.24 25.52
CA PRO A 410 -21.69 1.14 24.64
C PRO A 410 -23.17 1.28 25.05
N THR A 411 -23.74 2.47 24.91
CA THR A 411 -25.16 2.71 25.18
C THR A 411 -25.87 3.09 23.89
N PRO A 412 -26.69 2.18 23.32
CA PRO A 412 -27.46 2.49 22.12
C PRO A 412 -28.63 3.46 22.45
N HIS A 413 -28.81 4.47 21.62
CA HIS A 413 -30.00 5.31 21.59
C HIS A 413 -30.86 4.89 20.41
N ILE A 414 -31.98 4.21 20.70
CA ILE A 414 -32.89 3.65 19.73
C ILE A 414 -33.98 4.69 19.42
N LYS A 415 -34.06 5.10 18.16
CA LYS A 415 -35.08 6.07 17.69
C LYS A 415 -36.00 5.36 16.71
N PRO A 416 -37.31 5.29 17.00
CA PRO A 416 -38.27 4.72 16.06
C PRO A 416 -38.46 5.63 14.85
N GLY A 417 -38.43 5.05 13.65
CA GLY A 417 -38.82 5.66 12.41
C GLY A 417 -40.02 4.93 11.79
N THR A 418 -40.56 5.42 10.71
CA THR A 418 -41.74 4.86 10.03
C THR A 418 -41.42 3.51 9.37
N GLU A 419 -40.22 3.35 8.82
CA GLU A 419 -39.80 2.13 8.10
C GLU A 419 -38.65 1.41 8.82
N ASP A 420 -37.82 2.12 9.57
CA ASP A 420 -36.60 1.62 10.20
C ASP A 420 -36.46 2.14 11.64
N LEU A 421 -35.74 1.36 12.48
CA LEU A 421 -35.15 1.86 13.72
C LEU A 421 -33.79 2.46 13.42
N LEU A 422 -33.55 3.68 13.85
CA LEU A 422 -32.21 4.27 13.88
C LEU A 422 -31.56 3.98 15.24
N ILE A 423 -30.44 3.27 15.22
CA ILE A 423 -29.62 2.99 16.40
C ILE A 423 -28.39 3.90 16.36
N GLU A 424 -28.26 4.78 17.34
CA GLU A 424 -27.13 5.69 17.48
C GLU A 424 -26.34 5.34 18.74
N TYR A 425 -25.01 5.39 18.64
CA TYR A 425 -24.14 5.32 19.81
C TYR A 425 -23.53 6.71 20.06
N ARG A 426 -24.02 7.39 21.09
CA ARG A 426 -23.53 8.69 21.46
C ARG A 426 -22.35 8.60 22.41
N GLY A 427 -21.31 9.32 22.11
CA GLY A 427 -20.37 9.79 23.11
C GLY A 427 -19.20 8.91 23.50
N THR A 428 -18.51 8.30 22.54
CA THR A 428 -17.07 8.22 22.73
C THR A 428 -16.47 9.49 22.09
N THR A 429 -16.24 10.53 22.89
CA THR A 429 -15.47 11.71 22.50
C THR A 429 -14.00 11.34 22.20
N ASP A 430 -13.61 10.13 22.54
CA ASP A 430 -12.32 9.54 22.24
C ASP A 430 -12.40 8.82 20.91
N ARG A 431 -11.83 9.40 19.85
CA ARG A 431 -11.71 8.82 18.52
C ARG A 431 -10.95 7.49 18.50
N ASN A 432 -10.33 7.10 19.61
CA ASN A 432 -9.60 5.83 19.78
C ASN A 432 -10.49 4.69 20.25
N ILE A 433 -11.76 4.96 20.58
CA ILE A 433 -12.73 3.96 21.04
C ILE A 433 -13.85 3.89 20.01
N TRP A 434 -14.20 2.69 19.55
CA TRP A 434 -15.32 2.47 18.61
C TRP A 434 -16.23 1.36 19.11
N THR A 435 -17.42 1.28 18.54
CA THR A 435 -18.40 0.25 18.87
C THR A 435 -18.38 -0.86 17.83
N GLN A 436 -18.36 -2.09 18.31
CA GLN A 436 -18.57 -3.32 17.53
C GLN A 436 -19.98 -3.83 17.77
N ILE A 437 -20.68 -4.20 16.70
CA ILE A 437 -22.05 -4.71 16.77
C ILE A 437 -22.22 -6.04 16.04
N TYR A 438 -23.15 -6.84 16.53
CA TYR A 438 -23.74 -7.99 15.85
C TYR A 438 -25.26 -7.96 16.04
N VAL A 439 -26.01 -8.28 15.00
CA VAL A 439 -27.47 -8.33 15.05
C VAL A 439 -27.93 -9.71 14.60
N GLY A 440 -28.77 -10.33 15.38
CA GLY A 440 -29.29 -11.69 15.10
C GLY A 440 -30.69 -11.92 15.65
N ALA A 441 -31.29 -13.11 15.37
CA ALA A 441 -32.62 -13.41 15.77
C ALA A 441 -32.75 -13.60 17.30
N VAL A 442 -33.79 -13.06 17.92
CA VAL A 442 -34.01 -13.02 19.38
C VAL A 442 -33.84 -14.37 20.06
N ASN A 443 -34.36 -15.43 19.46
CA ASN A 443 -34.44 -16.76 20.14
C ASN A 443 -33.17 -17.63 19.90
N SER A 444 -32.22 -17.18 19.10
CA SER A 444 -31.04 -17.97 18.72
C SER A 444 -29.71 -17.24 18.88
N THR A 445 -29.72 -15.97 19.33
CA THR A 445 -28.53 -15.18 19.49
C THR A 445 -28.12 -15.11 20.96
N ASP A 446 -27.00 -15.77 21.28
CA ASP A 446 -26.31 -15.62 22.57
C ASP A 446 -25.09 -14.72 22.34
N CYS A 447 -25.19 -13.46 22.78
CA CYS A 447 -24.11 -12.47 22.59
C CYS A 447 -22.78 -12.89 23.24
N ALA A 448 -22.81 -13.68 24.28
CA ALA A 448 -21.59 -14.16 24.95
C ALA A 448 -20.88 -15.27 24.14
N ALA A 449 -21.62 -15.97 23.27
CA ALA A 449 -21.10 -17.06 22.46
C ALA A 449 -20.75 -16.62 21.02
N ILE A 450 -21.06 -15.39 20.61
CA ILE A 450 -20.76 -14.89 19.27
C ILE A 450 -19.25 -14.68 19.12
N ASP A 451 -18.68 -15.30 18.07
CA ASP A 451 -17.28 -15.09 17.71
C ASP A 451 -17.03 -13.58 17.41
N SER A 452 -15.98 -13.04 18.02
CA SER A 452 -15.60 -11.62 17.84
C SER A 452 -15.45 -11.21 16.37
N ARG A 453 -15.11 -12.14 15.48
CA ARG A 453 -15.01 -11.94 14.02
C ARG A 453 -16.35 -11.67 13.33
N SER A 454 -17.45 -12.06 13.98
CA SER A 454 -18.80 -11.84 13.46
C SER A 454 -19.32 -10.43 13.74
N TYR A 455 -18.63 -9.68 14.59
CA TYR A 455 -18.99 -8.31 14.87
C TYR A 455 -18.49 -7.38 13.78
N SER A 456 -19.27 -6.34 13.51
CA SER A 456 -18.92 -5.27 12.58
C SER A 456 -18.70 -3.97 13.30
N LYS A 457 -17.63 -3.25 12.96
CA LYS A 457 -17.41 -1.89 13.43
C LYS A 457 -18.48 -0.98 12.85
N ILE A 458 -19.03 -0.11 13.67
CA ILE A 458 -19.87 1.00 13.23
C ILE A 458 -19.21 2.33 13.59
N ASP A 459 -19.48 3.35 12.76
CA ASP A 459 -18.98 4.70 13.04
C ASP A 459 -19.83 5.34 14.14
N ASP A 460 -21.05 5.77 13.86
CA ASP A 460 -21.91 6.40 14.86
C ASP A 460 -23.32 5.83 14.92
N SER A 461 -23.83 5.28 13.82
CA SER A 461 -25.21 4.82 13.72
C SER A 461 -25.44 3.80 12.60
N PHE A 462 -26.55 3.07 12.69
CA PHE A 462 -27.04 2.19 11.63
C PHE A 462 -28.57 2.08 11.69
N LEU A 463 -29.16 1.60 10.58
CA LEU A 463 -30.58 1.39 10.44
C LEU A 463 -30.93 -0.10 10.51
N VAL A 464 -32.05 -0.41 11.15
CA VAL A 464 -32.64 -1.76 11.19
C VAL A 464 -34.07 -1.68 10.67
N PRO A 465 -34.40 -2.38 9.56
CA PRO A 465 -35.76 -2.40 9.02
C PRO A 465 -36.77 -2.90 10.03
N ASN A 466 -37.94 -2.23 10.12
CA ASN A 466 -38.99 -2.57 11.07
C ASN A 466 -39.62 -3.96 10.78
N ASP A 467 -39.55 -4.43 9.55
CA ASP A 467 -40.06 -5.77 9.17
C ASP A 467 -39.14 -6.90 9.66
N ALA A 468 -37.87 -6.62 9.89
CA ALA A 468 -36.91 -7.57 10.45
C ALA A 468 -37.07 -7.81 11.97
N LEU A 469 -37.78 -6.94 12.67
CA LEU A 469 -37.93 -6.99 14.12
C LEU A 469 -38.92 -8.05 14.60
N PRO A 470 -38.71 -8.68 15.77
CA PRO A 470 -37.71 -8.37 16.81
C PRO A 470 -36.35 -9.00 16.55
N LEU A 471 -35.25 -8.31 16.99
CA LEU A 471 -33.88 -8.78 16.86
C LEU A 471 -33.10 -8.58 18.18
N THR A 472 -32.04 -9.37 18.36
CA THR A 472 -31.04 -9.18 19.42
C THR A 472 -29.88 -8.38 18.88
N LEU A 473 -29.51 -7.30 19.57
CA LEU A 473 -28.35 -6.49 19.30
C LEU A 473 -27.26 -6.78 20.37
N CYS A 474 -26.14 -7.30 19.92
CA CYS A 474 -24.95 -7.47 20.74
C CYS A 474 -23.98 -6.32 20.44
N SER A 475 -23.45 -5.67 21.45
CA SER A 475 -22.50 -4.58 21.24
C SER A 475 -21.43 -4.52 22.33
N TYR A 476 -20.23 -4.09 21.95
CA TYR A 476 -19.15 -3.77 22.87
C TYR A 476 -18.27 -2.65 22.33
N THR A 477 -17.59 -1.92 23.20
CA THR A 477 -16.58 -0.95 22.81
C THR A 477 -15.22 -1.63 22.70
N MET A 478 -14.39 -1.13 21.79
CA MET A 478 -13.00 -1.56 21.59
C MET A 478 -12.13 -0.33 21.38
N ASP A 479 -10.89 -0.35 21.90
CA ASP A 479 -9.87 0.66 21.65
C ASP A 479 -8.76 0.12 20.74
N ARG A 480 -7.77 0.96 20.47
CA ARG A 480 -6.62 0.62 19.61
C ARG A 480 -5.69 -0.42 20.22
N ASP A 481 -5.65 -0.52 21.52
CA ASP A 481 -4.88 -1.53 22.24
C ASP A 481 -5.69 -2.82 22.46
N PHE A 482 -6.88 -2.92 21.81
CA PHE A 482 -7.82 -4.06 21.88
C PHE A 482 -8.34 -4.36 23.29
N ASN A 483 -8.31 -3.36 24.17
CA ASN A 483 -9.11 -3.43 25.35
C ASN A 483 -10.58 -3.38 24.94
N THR A 484 -11.43 -4.17 25.60
CA THR A 484 -12.85 -4.23 25.28
C THR A 484 -13.69 -3.96 26.53
N SER A 485 -14.91 -3.50 26.31
CA SER A 485 -15.95 -3.61 27.34
C SER A 485 -16.45 -5.04 27.45
N THR A 486 -17.32 -5.29 28.42
CA THR A 486 -18.24 -6.44 28.36
C THR A 486 -19.16 -6.30 27.15
N VAL A 487 -19.62 -7.46 26.65
CA VAL A 487 -20.63 -7.49 25.59
C VAL A 487 -21.99 -7.13 26.21
N ARG A 488 -22.61 -6.11 25.66
CA ARG A 488 -23.96 -5.68 26.01
C ARG A 488 -24.96 -6.37 25.10
N THR A 489 -26.11 -6.75 25.66
CA THR A 489 -27.24 -7.36 24.94
C THR A 489 -28.47 -6.47 25.04
N ASP A 490 -29.02 -6.05 23.93
CA ASP A 490 -30.27 -5.31 23.83
C ASP A 490 -31.26 -6.03 22.92
N THR A 491 -32.55 -5.89 23.19
CA THR A 491 -33.61 -6.41 22.31
C THR A 491 -34.23 -5.26 21.52
N LEU A 492 -34.12 -5.33 20.20
CA LEU A 492 -34.77 -4.38 19.30
C LEU A 492 -36.20 -4.90 19.04
N GLN A 493 -37.21 -4.07 19.33
CA GLN A 493 -38.63 -4.41 19.17
C GLN A 493 -39.30 -3.44 18.19
N LYS A 494 -40.41 -3.87 17.60
CA LYS A 494 -41.24 -2.96 16.80
C LYS A 494 -41.74 -1.81 17.66
N PRO A 495 -41.70 -0.58 17.11
CA PRO A 495 -42.25 0.61 17.78
C PRO A 495 -43.71 0.48 18.19
#